data_e66e23b64e36952e2bafe28ddb963130
#
_entry.id   e66e23b64e36952e2bafe28ddb963130
#
_cell.length_a   1.000
_cell.length_b   1.000
_cell.length_c   1.000
_cell.angle_alpha   90.00
_cell.angle_beta   90.00
_cell.angle_gamma   90.00
#
_symmetry.space_group_name_H-M   'P 1'
#
loop_
_entity.id
_entity.type
_entity.pdbx_description
1 polymer ?
#
loop_
_entity_poly.entity_id
_entity_poly.type
_entity_poly.pdbx_seq_one_letter_code
_entity_poly.pdbx_strand_id
1 'polypeptide(L)'
;MAEYLIPKSAVVFEEEIKKSRFITYLQHTEGLEQAKAFWAEIKALHPNARHHCWAAVAGRPTDSQQLGFSDDGEPAGTAGKPMLSALQGSQVGEISAVVVRYYGGILLGTGGLVRAYGNGVQQALKLLETERKVERQLFQVHCDYAQLNWIQILCEQHQIEIYQQDFQVQ
;
A
#
# COMPACT_ATOMS: atom_id res chain seq x y z
N MET A 1 -16.59 -8.09 10.89
CA MET A 1 -15.65 -6.99 10.63
C MET A 1 -14.72 -7.37 9.50
N ALA A 2 -14.50 -6.46 8.57
CA ALA A 2 -13.59 -6.72 7.46
C ALA A 2 -12.14 -6.70 7.95
N GLU A 3 -11.39 -7.69 7.53
CA GLU A 3 -9.96 -7.80 7.80
C GLU A 3 -9.21 -7.87 6.48
N TYR A 4 -8.06 -7.24 6.41
CA TYR A 4 -7.16 -7.36 5.27
C TYR A 4 -5.72 -7.13 5.69
N LEU A 5 -4.80 -7.60 4.86
CA LEU A 5 -3.37 -7.42 5.09
C LEU A 5 -2.92 -6.04 4.62
N ILE A 6 -2.04 -5.42 5.37
CA ILE A 6 -1.39 -4.16 5.03
C ILE A 6 0.14 -4.30 5.20
N PRO A 7 0.95 -3.46 4.52
CA PRO A 7 2.39 -3.46 4.71
C PRO A 7 2.78 -3.12 6.14
N LYS A 8 3.65 -3.93 6.72
CA LYS A 8 4.24 -3.67 8.04
C LYS A 8 5.52 -2.85 7.95
N SER A 9 6.26 -2.99 6.85
CA SER A 9 7.54 -2.31 6.63
C SER A 9 7.68 -1.90 5.16
N ALA A 10 8.59 -0.99 4.88
CA ALA A 10 8.95 -0.61 3.51
C ALA A 10 9.89 -1.64 2.90
N VAL A 11 9.83 -1.78 1.57
CA VAL A 11 10.70 -2.69 0.80
C VAL A 11 11.34 -1.94 -0.37
N VAL A 12 12.59 -2.27 -0.64
CA VAL A 12 13.30 -1.83 -1.85
C VAL A 12 13.86 -3.06 -2.55
N PHE A 13 13.58 -3.17 -3.84
CA PHE A 13 14.11 -4.23 -4.71
C PHE A 13 14.71 -3.58 -5.96
N GLU A 14 15.89 -4.02 -6.35
CA GLU A 14 16.60 -3.46 -7.50
C GLU A 14 17.05 -4.55 -8.44
N GLU A 15 16.93 -4.32 -9.76
CA GLU A 15 17.44 -5.19 -10.79
C GLU A 15 17.89 -4.41 -12.01
N GLU A 16 18.78 -5.00 -12.80
CA GLU A 16 19.23 -4.47 -14.08
C GLU A 16 18.70 -5.37 -15.20
N ILE A 17 18.03 -4.76 -16.18
CA ILE A 17 17.50 -5.46 -17.35
C ILE A 17 17.92 -4.68 -18.59
N LYS A 18 18.68 -5.32 -19.49
CA LYS A 18 19.20 -4.68 -20.72
C LYS A 18 19.86 -3.32 -20.43
N LYS A 19 20.70 -3.28 -19.40
CA LYS A 19 21.39 -2.08 -18.90
C LYS A 19 20.50 -0.98 -18.30
N SER A 20 19.19 -1.12 -18.35
CA SER A 20 18.29 -0.26 -17.57
C SER A 20 18.25 -0.74 -16.12
N ARG A 21 18.29 0.21 -15.21
CA ARG A 21 18.21 -0.04 -13.77
C ARG A 21 16.81 0.25 -13.30
N PHE A 22 16.18 -0.74 -12.67
CA PHE A 22 14.82 -0.65 -12.12
C PHE A 22 14.89 -0.77 -10.61
N ILE A 23 14.39 0.22 -9.89
CA ILE A 23 14.35 0.23 -8.43
C ILE A 23 12.89 0.29 -8.00
N THR A 24 12.41 -0.75 -7.34
CA THR A 24 11.04 -0.85 -6.86
C THR A 24 10.97 -0.54 -5.37
N TYR A 25 10.11 0.39 -5.00
CA TYR A 25 9.81 0.77 -3.62
C TYR A 25 8.37 0.38 -3.31
N LEU A 26 8.17 -0.33 -2.19
CA LEU A 26 6.85 -0.60 -1.63
C LEU A 26 6.74 0.07 -0.27
N GLN A 27 5.58 0.66 0.02
CA GLN A 27 5.32 1.33 1.28
C GLN A 27 3.84 1.30 1.63
N HIS A 28 3.56 1.30 2.93
CA HIS A 28 2.21 1.51 3.45
C HIS A 28 1.74 2.93 3.12
N THR A 29 0.61 3.03 2.44
CA THR A 29 -0.06 4.32 2.17
C THR A 29 -1.55 4.14 2.33
N GLU A 30 -2.17 4.99 3.13
CA GLU A 30 -3.61 5.01 3.34
C GLU A 30 -4.21 6.18 2.58
N GLY A 31 -4.96 5.88 1.52
CA GLY A 31 -5.57 6.86 0.63
C GLY A 31 -4.65 7.29 -0.52
N LEU A 32 -5.27 7.74 -1.61
CA LEU A 32 -4.55 8.14 -2.83
C LEU A 32 -3.68 9.39 -2.61
N GLU A 33 -4.02 10.26 -1.67
CA GLU A 33 -3.18 11.41 -1.35
C GLU A 33 -1.83 10.99 -0.78
N GLN A 34 -1.82 10.02 0.15
CA GLN A 34 -0.57 9.45 0.67
C GLN A 34 0.22 8.72 -0.42
N ALA A 35 -0.47 8.03 -1.33
CA ALA A 35 0.18 7.37 -2.47
C ALA A 35 0.92 8.38 -3.36
N LYS A 36 0.29 9.51 -3.66
CA LYS A 36 0.90 10.58 -4.45
C LYS A 36 2.04 11.28 -3.72
N ALA A 37 1.91 11.45 -2.40
CA ALA A 37 2.98 12.02 -1.57
C ALA A 37 4.20 11.09 -1.56
N PHE A 38 3.99 9.78 -1.46
CA PHE A 38 5.06 8.79 -1.57
C PHE A 38 5.75 8.83 -2.94
N TRP A 39 4.98 8.90 -4.02
CA TRP A 39 5.54 9.07 -5.36
C TRP A 39 6.41 10.32 -5.47
N ALA A 40 5.96 11.47 -4.95
CA ALA A 40 6.72 12.71 -4.95
C ALA A 40 8.02 12.59 -4.15
N GLU A 41 7.99 11.90 -3.02
CA GLU A 41 9.16 11.63 -2.19
C GLU A 41 10.22 10.80 -2.94
N ILE A 42 9.80 9.74 -3.62
CA ILE A 42 10.72 8.90 -4.42
C ILE A 42 11.26 9.66 -5.63
N LYS A 43 10.45 10.50 -6.27
CA LYS A 43 10.95 11.39 -7.35
C LYS A 43 12.06 12.31 -6.85
N ALA A 44 11.91 12.85 -5.66
CA ALA A 44 12.93 13.71 -5.06
C ALA A 44 14.24 12.96 -4.76
N LEU A 45 14.15 11.68 -4.40
CA LEU A 45 15.33 10.82 -4.21
C LEU A 45 16.06 10.50 -5.51
N HIS A 46 15.36 10.44 -6.63
CA HIS A 46 15.90 10.05 -7.94
C HIS A 46 15.60 11.11 -9.00
N PRO A 47 16.12 12.35 -8.84
CA PRO A 47 15.78 13.44 -9.77
C PRO A 47 16.32 13.25 -11.18
N ASN A 48 17.33 12.40 -11.36
CA ASN A 48 17.95 12.14 -12.65
C ASN A 48 17.41 10.90 -13.36
N ALA A 49 16.51 10.17 -12.75
CA ALA A 49 15.88 9.01 -13.38
C ALA A 49 14.92 9.46 -14.47
N ARG A 50 14.76 8.63 -15.49
CA ARG A 50 13.92 8.94 -16.65
C ARG A 50 12.43 8.82 -16.33
N HIS A 51 12.06 7.81 -15.56
CA HIS A 51 10.67 7.54 -15.22
C HIS A 51 10.53 7.14 -13.75
N HIS A 52 9.42 7.57 -13.14
CA HIS A 52 9.02 7.20 -11.79
C HIS A 52 7.56 6.76 -11.86
N CYS A 53 7.35 5.53 -12.32
CA CYS A 53 6.02 4.98 -12.49
C CYS A 53 5.47 4.54 -11.12
N TRP A 54 4.17 4.67 -10.92
CA TRP A 54 3.57 4.27 -9.65
C TRP A 54 2.25 3.53 -9.84
N ALA A 55 1.89 2.75 -8.83
CA ALA A 55 0.58 2.13 -8.70
C ALA A 55 0.23 2.02 -7.22
N ALA A 56 -1.04 2.06 -6.91
CA ALA A 56 -1.51 1.97 -5.54
C ALA A 56 -2.84 1.22 -5.43
N VAL A 57 -2.92 0.40 -4.39
CA VAL A 57 -4.15 -0.12 -3.81
C VAL A 57 -4.23 0.54 -2.44
N ALA A 58 -4.75 1.76 -2.39
CA ALA A 58 -4.59 2.66 -1.24
C ALA A 58 -5.66 2.49 -0.16
N GLY A 59 -6.50 1.49 -0.28
CA GLY A 59 -7.53 1.12 0.68
C GLY A 59 -7.66 -0.39 0.78
N ARG A 60 -8.88 -0.86 1.08
CA ARG A 60 -9.17 -2.30 1.04
C ARG A 60 -8.84 -2.88 -0.33
N PRO A 61 -8.35 -4.12 -0.41
CA PRO A 61 -8.06 -4.76 -1.70
C PRO A 61 -9.26 -4.83 -2.65
N THR A 62 -10.47 -4.79 -2.10
CA THR A 62 -11.72 -4.85 -2.87
C THR A 62 -12.31 -3.50 -3.23
N ASP A 63 -11.73 -2.39 -2.75
CA ASP A 63 -12.24 -1.04 -3.00
C ASP A 63 -11.64 -0.47 -4.29
N SER A 64 -12.42 -0.51 -5.37
CA SER A 64 -12.02 0.01 -6.69
C SER A 64 -11.85 1.53 -6.74
N GLN A 65 -12.35 2.27 -5.74
CA GLN A 65 -12.21 3.72 -5.69
C GLN A 65 -10.84 4.18 -5.15
N GLN A 66 -10.09 3.26 -4.53
CA GLN A 66 -8.78 3.52 -3.96
C GLN A 66 -7.63 3.01 -4.84
N LEU A 67 -7.90 2.79 -6.12
CA LEU A 67 -6.89 2.37 -7.10
C LEU A 67 -6.35 3.57 -7.87
N GLY A 68 -5.05 3.58 -8.11
CA GLY A 68 -4.41 4.58 -8.94
C GLY A 68 -3.15 4.04 -9.59
N PHE A 69 -2.74 4.65 -10.71
CA PHE A 69 -1.50 4.29 -11.39
C PHE A 69 -1.10 5.37 -12.39
N SER A 70 0.18 5.35 -12.78
CA SER A 70 0.71 6.23 -13.83
C SER A 70 1.91 5.57 -14.52
N ASP A 71 1.95 5.72 -15.84
CA ASP A 71 3.09 5.28 -16.65
C ASP A 71 4.25 6.28 -16.63
N ASP A 72 4.04 7.48 -16.16
CA ASP A 72 5.05 8.57 -16.06
C ASP A 72 5.96 8.69 -17.28
N GLY A 73 5.36 8.79 -18.47
CA GLY A 73 6.08 8.95 -19.72
C GLY A 73 6.54 7.67 -20.41
N GLU A 74 6.40 6.50 -19.79
CA GLU A 74 6.54 5.23 -20.48
C GLU A 74 5.37 5.05 -21.48
N PRO A 75 5.50 4.20 -22.52
CA PRO A 75 4.40 3.95 -23.41
C PRO A 75 3.14 3.49 -22.68
N ALA A 76 1.97 3.96 -23.14
CA ALA A 76 0.70 3.71 -22.48
C ALA A 76 0.47 2.23 -22.19
N GLY A 77 0.14 1.91 -20.94
CA GLY A 77 -0.17 0.56 -20.48
C GLY A 77 1.03 -0.33 -20.18
N THR A 78 2.27 0.19 -20.28
CA THR A 78 3.47 -0.64 -20.13
C THR A 78 4.07 -0.66 -18.73
N ALA A 79 3.68 0.25 -17.87
CA ALA A 79 4.29 0.40 -16.54
C ALA A 79 3.26 0.38 -15.41
N GLY A 80 2.46 1.41 -15.26
CA GLY A 80 1.53 1.54 -14.14
C GLY A 80 0.52 0.42 -14.04
N LYS A 81 -0.03 -0.02 -15.16
CA LYS A 81 -1.03 -1.08 -15.21
C LYS A 81 -0.48 -2.45 -14.79
N PRO A 82 0.68 -2.91 -15.31
CA PRO A 82 1.32 -4.13 -14.83
C PRO A 82 1.68 -4.09 -13.35
N MET A 83 2.11 -2.92 -12.86
CA MET A 83 2.39 -2.71 -11.44
C MET A 83 1.12 -2.87 -10.60
N LEU A 84 0.02 -2.25 -11.02
CA LEU A 84 -1.27 -2.34 -10.33
C LEU A 84 -1.78 -3.77 -10.31
N SER A 85 -1.69 -4.50 -11.43
CA SER A 85 -2.09 -5.91 -11.50
C SER A 85 -1.32 -6.77 -10.51
N ALA A 86 -0.01 -6.55 -10.35
CA ALA A 86 0.80 -7.26 -9.38
C ALA A 86 0.36 -6.95 -7.94
N LEU A 87 0.07 -5.69 -7.63
CA LEU A 87 -0.43 -5.30 -6.31
C LEU A 87 -1.78 -5.93 -6.01
N GLN A 88 -2.70 -5.90 -6.95
CA GLN A 88 -4.02 -6.51 -6.79
C GLN A 88 -3.92 -8.03 -6.59
N GLY A 89 -3.02 -8.69 -7.30
CA GLY A 89 -2.77 -10.13 -7.14
C GLY A 89 -2.25 -10.53 -5.76
N SER A 90 -1.61 -9.61 -5.04
CA SER A 90 -1.11 -9.85 -3.69
C SER A 90 -2.20 -9.89 -2.62
N GLN A 91 -3.36 -9.30 -2.90
CA GLN A 91 -4.46 -9.10 -1.94
C GLN A 91 -4.09 -8.25 -0.71
N VAL A 92 -3.01 -7.51 -0.79
CA VAL A 92 -2.60 -6.54 0.24
C VAL A 92 -3.27 -5.21 -0.04
N GLY A 93 -3.83 -4.58 0.99
CA GLY A 93 -4.40 -3.24 0.93
C GLY A 93 -3.47 -2.18 1.49
N GLU A 94 -3.83 -0.91 1.32
CA GLU A 94 -3.06 0.25 1.81
C GLU A 94 -1.59 0.20 1.40
N ILE A 95 -1.34 -0.17 0.14
CA ILE A 95 0.00 -0.34 -0.42
C ILE A 95 0.20 0.51 -1.66
N SER A 96 1.37 1.12 -1.77
CA SER A 96 1.83 1.80 -2.97
C SER A 96 3.16 1.24 -3.43
N ALA A 97 3.33 1.20 -4.75
CA ALA A 97 4.58 0.85 -5.42
C ALA A 97 5.04 2.02 -6.28
N VAL A 98 6.33 2.32 -6.25
CA VAL A 98 6.99 3.22 -7.18
C VAL A 98 8.15 2.47 -7.79
N VAL A 99 8.23 2.44 -9.12
CA VAL A 99 9.37 1.88 -9.84
C VAL A 99 10.11 3.02 -10.53
N VAL A 100 11.36 3.19 -10.16
CA VAL A 100 12.28 4.17 -10.73
C VAL A 100 13.09 3.48 -11.81
N ARG A 101 13.14 4.06 -13.01
CA ARG A 101 13.94 3.53 -14.11
C ARG A 101 15.01 4.50 -14.56
N TYR A 102 16.25 4.01 -14.56
CA TYR A 102 17.37 4.66 -15.23
C TYR A 102 17.62 3.95 -16.57
N TYR A 103 17.47 4.69 -17.67
CA TYR A 103 17.65 4.13 -19.01
C TYR A 103 19.10 3.79 -19.29
N GLY A 104 19.35 2.59 -19.81
CA GLY A 104 20.71 2.10 -20.08
C GLY A 104 21.12 2.08 -21.56
N GLY A 105 20.34 2.71 -22.44
CA GLY A 105 20.67 2.82 -23.86
C GLY A 105 20.15 1.68 -24.73
N ILE A 106 19.52 0.65 -24.15
CA ILE A 106 18.95 -0.48 -24.89
C ILE A 106 17.44 -0.48 -24.68
N LEU A 107 16.70 -0.50 -25.79
CA LEU A 107 15.22 -0.57 -25.75
C LEU A 107 14.75 -1.94 -25.29
N LEU A 108 13.80 -1.97 -24.35
CA LEU A 108 13.18 -3.21 -23.88
C LEU A 108 12.02 -3.67 -24.76
N GLY A 109 11.39 -2.72 -25.49
CA GLY A 109 10.12 -2.97 -26.17
C GLY A 109 8.94 -2.98 -25.20
N THR A 110 7.72 -2.89 -25.72
CA THR A 110 6.50 -2.82 -24.90
C THR A 110 6.32 -4.07 -24.03
N GLY A 111 6.52 -5.25 -24.58
CA GLY A 111 6.44 -6.50 -23.83
C GLY A 111 7.51 -6.63 -22.75
N GLY A 112 8.71 -6.15 -23.03
CA GLY A 112 9.81 -6.13 -22.06
C GLY A 112 9.54 -5.17 -20.90
N LEU A 113 8.97 -4.00 -21.18
CA LEU A 113 8.57 -3.02 -20.16
C LEU A 113 7.48 -3.57 -19.25
N VAL A 114 6.43 -4.15 -19.82
CA VAL A 114 5.35 -4.77 -19.05
C VAL A 114 5.90 -5.80 -18.07
N ARG A 115 6.77 -6.68 -18.54
CA ARG A 115 7.41 -7.69 -17.69
C ARG A 115 8.31 -7.08 -16.63
N ALA A 116 9.11 -6.08 -16.97
CA ALA A 116 10.05 -5.45 -16.05
C ALA A 116 9.31 -4.76 -14.89
N TYR A 117 8.30 -3.95 -15.20
CA TYR A 117 7.53 -3.22 -14.18
C TYR A 117 6.70 -4.17 -13.31
N GLY A 118 6.02 -5.13 -13.91
CA GLY A 118 5.23 -6.13 -13.17
C GLY A 118 6.11 -7.02 -12.30
N ASN A 119 7.21 -7.52 -12.85
CA ASN A 119 8.12 -8.41 -12.13
C ASN A 119 8.80 -7.69 -10.96
N GLY A 120 9.20 -6.44 -11.11
CA GLY A 120 9.80 -5.66 -10.03
C GLY A 120 8.88 -5.60 -8.80
N VAL A 121 7.60 -5.31 -9.02
CA VAL A 121 6.61 -5.29 -7.95
C VAL A 121 6.40 -6.69 -7.36
N GLN A 122 6.31 -7.73 -8.19
CA GLN A 122 6.14 -9.11 -7.73
C GLN A 122 7.32 -9.57 -6.85
N GLN A 123 8.56 -9.26 -7.25
CA GLN A 123 9.73 -9.61 -6.47
C GLN A 123 9.79 -8.84 -5.15
N ALA A 124 9.47 -7.54 -5.17
CA ALA A 124 9.39 -6.73 -3.96
C ALA A 124 8.33 -7.25 -3.00
N LEU A 125 7.17 -7.68 -3.51
CA LEU A 125 6.11 -8.27 -2.69
C LEU A 125 6.55 -9.53 -1.95
N LYS A 126 7.46 -10.31 -2.51
CA LYS A 126 8.02 -11.49 -1.83
C LYS A 126 8.86 -11.13 -0.60
N LEU A 127 9.38 -9.92 -0.55
CA LEU A 127 10.17 -9.41 0.56
C LEU A 127 9.32 -8.67 1.59
N LEU A 128 8.04 -8.44 1.28
CA LEU A 128 7.16 -7.62 2.10
C LEU A 128 6.68 -8.40 3.33
N GLU A 129 6.87 -7.78 4.50
CA GLU A 129 6.19 -8.20 5.72
C GLU A 129 4.84 -7.50 5.81
N THR A 130 3.82 -8.26 6.18
CA THR A 130 2.45 -7.76 6.30
C THR A 130 1.92 -7.94 7.72
N GLU A 131 0.93 -7.14 8.07
CA GLU A 131 0.18 -7.29 9.29
C GLU A 131 -1.32 -7.20 8.98
N ARG A 132 -2.13 -7.75 9.86
CA ARG A 132 -3.59 -7.76 9.69
C ARG A 132 -4.17 -6.46 10.21
N LYS A 133 -4.94 -5.76 9.37
CA LYS A 133 -5.75 -4.63 9.78
C LYS A 133 -7.19 -5.09 9.98
N VAL A 134 -7.74 -4.78 11.15
CA VAL A 134 -9.14 -4.99 11.48
C VAL A 134 -9.84 -3.64 11.49
N GLU A 135 -10.86 -3.48 10.66
CA GLU A 135 -11.68 -2.28 10.70
C GLU A 135 -12.62 -2.34 11.89
N ARG A 136 -12.57 -1.31 12.73
CA ARG A 136 -13.38 -1.18 13.92
C ARG A 136 -14.28 0.03 13.80
N GLN A 137 -15.51 -0.12 14.31
CA GLN A 137 -16.43 0.99 14.45
C GLN A 137 -16.39 1.51 15.88
N LEU A 138 -16.48 2.82 16.02
CA LEU A 138 -16.53 3.46 17.33
C LEU A 138 -17.99 3.54 17.79
N PHE A 139 -18.25 3.00 18.98
CA PHE A 139 -19.55 3.11 19.64
C PHE A 139 -19.37 3.78 20.99
N GLN A 140 -20.38 4.55 21.38
CA GLN A 140 -20.46 5.15 22.70
C GLN A 140 -21.55 4.42 23.51
N VAL A 141 -21.18 4.01 24.71
CA VAL A 141 -22.09 3.31 25.61
C VAL A 141 -22.17 4.07 26.92
N HIS A 142 -23.37 4.30 27.39
CA HIS A 142 -23.64 4.88 28.71
C HIS A 142 -24.07 3.77 29.68
N CYS A 143 -23.46 3.74 30.87
CA CYS A 143 -23.79 2.76 31.88
C CYS A 143 -23.60 3.35 33.27
N ASP A 144 -24.21 2.73 34.27
CA ASP A 144 -23.97 3.05 35.69
C ASP A 144 -22.77 2.26 36.23
N TYR A 145 -22.34 2.58 37.43
CA TYR A 145 -21.21 1.90 38.07
C TYR A 145 -21.43 0.41 38.28
N ALA A 146 -22.68 -0.02 38.53
CA ALA A 146 -22.97 -1.43 38.70
C ALA A 146 -22.78 -2.25 37.44
N GLN A 147 -22.96 -1.61 36.27
CA GLN A 147 -22.81 -2.26 34.97
C GLN A 147 -21.36 -2.21 34.43
N LEU A 148 -20.51 -1.35 34.96
CA LEU A 148 -19.15 -1.10 34.41
C LEU A 148 -18.31 -2.37 34.37
N ASN A 149 -18.27 -3.12 35.47
CA ASN A 149 -17.46 -4.35 35.53
C ASN A 149 -17.92 -5.39 34.51
N TRP A 150 -19.22 -5.56 34.36
CA TRP A 150 -19.82 -6.48 33.40
C TRP A 150 -19.48 -6.07 31.95
N ILE A 151 -19.56 -4.77 31.65
CA ILE A 151 -19.20 -4.23 30.31
C ILE A 151 -17.73 -4.46 30.02
N GLN A 152 -16.83 -4.23 30.99
CA GLN A 152 -15.40 -4.49 30.83
C GLN A 152 -15.10 -5.95 30.53
N ILE A 153 -15.78 -6.87 31.20
CA ILE A 153 -15.64 -8.31 30.95
C ILE A 153 -16.10 -8.67 29.54
N LEU A 154 -17.23 -8.13 29.10
CA LEU A 154 -17.73 -8.35 27.73
C LEU A 154 -16.76 -7.82 26.69
N CYS A 155 -16.19 -6.64 26.92
CA CYS A 155 -15.19 -6.06 26.01
C CYS A 155 -13.97 -6.97 25.87
N GLU A 156 -13.46 -7.53 26.97
CA GLU A 156 -12.35 -8.49 26.91
C GLU A 156 -12.72 -9.76 26.15
N GLN A 157 -13.89 -10.33 26.41
CA GLN A 157 -14.35 -11.56 25.77
C GLN A 157 -14.53 -11.41 24.25
N HIS A 158 -14.92 -10.24 23.78
CA HIS A 158 -15.18 -9.96 22.36
C HIS A 158 -14.09 -9.13 21.70
N GLN A 159 -12.95 -8.97 22.34
CA GLN A 159 -11.80 -8.20 21.80
C GLN A 159 -12.19 -6.77 21.41
N ILE A 160 -13.05 -6.16 22.21
CA ILE A 160 -13.45 -4.76 22.05
C ILE A 160 -12.50 -3.89 22.86
N GLU A 161 -11.88 -2.92 22.21
CA GLU A 161 -10.96 -1.99 22.84
C GLU A 161 -11.73 -0.79 23.40
N ILE A 162 -11.49 -0.45 24.67
CA ILE A 162 -12.03 0.75 25.29
C ILE A 162 -11.07 1.90 25.01
N TYR A 163 -11.52 2.82 24.15
CA TYR A 163 -10.72 3.96 23.72
C TYR A 163 -10.70 5.08 24.76
N GLN A 164 -11.86 5.35 25.37
CA GLN A 164 -12.02 6.44 26.32
C GLN A 164 -13.12 6.11 27.34
N GLN A 165 -12.92 6.50 28.58
CA GLN A 165 -13.92 6.42 29.64
C GLN A 165 -14.05 7.78 30.31
N ASP A 166 -15.30 8.25 30.45
CA ASP A 166 -15.63 9.45 31.18
C ASP A 166 -16.59 9.14 32.32
N PHE A 167 -16.27 9.60 33.52
CA PHE A 167 -17.06 9.37 34.71
C PHE A 167 -17.74 10.69 35.09
N GLN A 168 -19.08 10.65 35.17
CA GLN A 168 -19.86 11.81 35.55
C GLN A 168 -20.61 11.52 36.88
N VAL A 169 -20.63 12.53 37.77
CA VAL A 169 -21.42 12.49 38.99
C VAL A 169 -22.80 13.05 38.66
N GLN A 170 -23.85 12.27 38.96
CA GLN A 170 -25.24 12.73 38.85
C GLN A 170 -25.64 13.47 40.10
#